data_d357bbd44a9552327df46a02bc453fc7
#
_entry.id   d357bbd44a9552327df46a02bc453fc7
#
_cell.length_a   1.000
_cell.length_b   1.000
_cell.length_c   1.000
_cell.angle_alpha   90.00
_cell.angle_beta   90.00
_cell.angle_gamma   90.00
#
_symmetry.space_group_name_H-M   'P 1'
#
loop_
_entity.id
_entity.type
_entity.pdbx_description
1 polymer ?
#
loop_
_entity_poly.entity_id
_entity_poly.type
_entity_poly.pdbx_seq_one_letter_code
_entity_poly.pdbx_strand_id
1 'polypeptide(L)'
;MIERICPKCNVIMNSERCINPKCGHITQMSSTIYWCKTCNVPVYENVCPICGNKGEYLATDVRPVFPEENALLSIIESGDPFKYQRDSVWYASNAYIINGKKIKISVSQLNKKSLSELKEIRDKYYSIADKITYEYFDEYKNRFVEANKARFNEITEEATRAVQAYKERYELEDMMVSFSGGKDSTVTSHIVRTALGSNDVLHVFGDTTLEFPYTLEYKKRFNSKELENEAKGVKVLVAKNREKNFEDLCQIIGPPSRVMRWCCTVFKTGAIQKTIASAFKNKTNILSFQGIRHSESASRSKYERESQSPKIAKQTVFSPIIDWIDYDVWLYILTTGIDFNEAYRLGWTRVGCWCCPNNGGWSEFLAKIHMFEQYEHWHSLLLDFAKQIGKPDPEDYVNEGGWKARQGGNGLAAAQTSVVSFEPCATDENAFNYDLQKPITEELYELFKPFGYINKELGNKRLGEIYVLNKAGKVILVLQGRIGTTKLKVIIKDFHIAGARTLSVAEGKVQCQLTKYQMCLGCKACESVCKHDAISVKDIGNGVITYSINDEKCKRCTECVGHFDAGCYMRKVLCIKRT
;
A
#
# COMPACT_ATOMS: atom_id res chain seq x y z
N MET A 1 12.88 19.38 25.26
CA MET A 1 11.57 18.67 25.47
C MET A 1 10.94 18.51 24.11
N ILE A 2 10.58 17.28 23.78
CA ILE A 2 9.93 16.98 22.50
C ILE A 2 8.48 17.44 22.58
N GLU A 3 8.14 18.53 21.90
CA GLU A 3 6.76 18.98 21.79
C GLU A 3 6.00 18.06 20.83
N ARG A 4 4.86 17.56 21.30
CA ARG A 4 3.94 16.73 20.50
C ARG A 4 2.64 17.48 20.30
N ILE A 5 2.02 17.35 19.14
CA ILE A 5 0.73 17.96 18.84
C ILE A 5 -0.34 16.89 18.63
N CYS A 6 -1.51 17.08 19.21
CA CYS A 6 -2.65 16.22 18.89
C CYS A 6 -3.25 16.64 17.54
N PRO A 7 -3.26 15.77 16.51
CA PRO A 7 -3.76 16.13 15.18
C PRO A 7 -5.26 16.41 15.14
N LYS A 8 -6.01 16.01 16.19
CA LYS A 8 -7.45 16.25 16.30
C LYS A 8 -7.79 17.48 17.11
N CYS A 9 -7.06 17.71 18.21
CA CYS A 9 -7.34 18.83 19.13
C CYS A 9 -6.49 20.06 18.82
N ASN A 10 -5.42 19.89 18.03
CA ASN A 10 -4.43 20.92 17.71
C ASN A 10 -3.77 21.54 18.97
N VAL A 11 -3.61 20.73 20.04
CA VAL A 11 -3.01 21.15 21.32
C VAL A 11 -1.63 20.52 21.44
N ILE A 12 -0.64 21.35 21.79
CA ILE A 12 0.74 20.93 22.06
C ILE A 12 0.80 20.32 23.47
N MET A 13 1.50 19.20 23.59
CA MET A 13 1.67 18.46 24.84
C MET A 13 2.92 17.57 24.80
N ASN A 14 3.31 16.99 25.93
CA ASN A 14 4.49 16.13 26.01
C ASN A 14 4.16 14.62 26.13
N SER A 15 2.90 14.24 25.91
CA SER A 15 2.44 12.87 26.05
C SER A 15 2.22 12.21 24.69
N GLU A 16 2.45 10.89 24.60
CA GLU A 16 2.21 10.10 23.38
C GLU A 16 0.71 10.01 23.01
N ARG A 17 -0.17 10.22 23.98
CA ARG A 17 -1.61 10.28 23.75
C ARG A 17 -2.17 11.61 24.19
N CYS A 18 -3.18 12.09 23.49
CA CYS A 18 -3.87 13.32 23.82
C CYS A 18 -4.42 13.25 25.24
N ILE A 19 -4.04 14.21 26.08
CA ILE A 19 -4.49 14.34 27.46
C ILE A 19 -5.97 14.71 27.58
N ASN A 20 -6.62 15.11 26.49
CA ASN A 20 -8.05 15.32 26.46
C ASN A 20 -8.77 13.95 26.58
N PRO A 21 -9.51 13.67 27.67
CA PRO A 21 -10.14 12.39 27.92
C PRO A 21 -11.15 11.96 26.83
N LYS A 22 -11.72 12.94 26.11
CA LYS A 22 -12.66 12.68 25.00
C LYS A 22 -11.98 12.44 23.67
N CYS A 23 -10.65 12.58 23.58
CA CYS A 23 -9.91 12.47 22.33
C CYS A 23 -9.06 11.21 22.26
N GLY A 24 -8.14 10.98 23.18
CA GLY A 24 -7.28 9.79 23.25
C GLY A 24 -6.41 9.51 22.01
N HIS A 25 -6.35 10.45 21.04
CA HIS A 25 -5.56 10.29 19.81
C HIS A 25 -4.07 10.21 20.13
N ILE A 26 -3.32 9.44 19.34
CA ILE A 26 -1.86 9.43 19.37
C ILE A 26 -1.39 10.81 18.89
N THR A 27 -0.51 11.42 19.66
CA THR A 27 0.07 12.72 19.35
C THR A 27 1.25 12.56 18.38
N GLN A 28 1.44 13.54 17.53
CA GLN A 28 2.57 13.61 16.59
C GLN A 28 3.64 14.55 17.13
N MET A 29 4.90 14.32 16.78
CA MET A 29 5.95 15.30 17.06
C MET A 29 5.64 16.59 16.32
N SER A 30 5.65 17.71 17.07
CA SER A 30 5.61 19.04 16.49
C SER A 30 7.04 19.43 16.16
N SER A 31 7.36 19.50 14.88
CA SER A 31 8.67 19.94 14.42
C SER A 31 8.56 21.33 13.82
N THR A 32 9.57 22.12 14.10
CA THR A 32 9.76 23.44 13.48
C THR A 32 11.14 23.48 12.89
N ILE A 33 11.20 23.68 11.58
CA ILE A 33 12.46 23.84 10.85
C ILE A 33 12.66 25.32 10.56
N TYR A 34 13.87 25.79 10.77
CA TYR A 34 14.26 27.17 10.55
C TYR A 34 15.19 27.29 9.34
N TRP A 35 15.25 28.47 8.76
CA TRP A 35 16.18 28.80 7.69
C TRP A 35 17.30 29.66 8.25
N CYS A 36 18.55 29.22 8.15
CA CYS A 36 19.71 30.02 8.43
C CYS A 36 20.12 30.83 7.20
N LYS A 37 19.92 32.14 7.23
CA LYS A 37 20.28 33.01 6.09
C LYS A 37 21.79 33.06 5.82
N THR A 38 22.60 32.96 6.84
CA THR A 38 24.07 33.04 6.70
C THR A 38 24.64 31.78 6.10
N CYS A 39 24.22 30.61 6.60
CA CYS A 39 24.68 29.32 6.07
C CYS A 39 23.88 28.86 4.82
N ASN A 40 22.75 29.52 4.57
CA ASN A 40 21.85 29.24 3.43
C ASN A 40 21.31 27.79 3.41
N VAL A 41 20.95 27.26 4.58
CA VAL A 41 20.44 25.87 4.74
C VAL A 41 19.34 25.81 5.81
N PRO A 42 18.48 24.76 5.75
CA PRO A 42 17.55 24.46 6.84
C PRO A 42 18.28 23.98 8.10
N VAL A 43 17.80 24.39 9.25
CA VAL A 43 18.33 23.98 10.56
C VAL A 43 17.19 23.57 11.49
N TYR A 44 17.44 22.55 12.31
CA TYR A 44 16.46 22.07 13.28
C TYR A 44 16.37 22.98 14.51
N GLU A 45 17.50 23.49 14.93
CA GLU A 45 17.56 24.40 16.08
C GLU A 45 17.28 25.86 15.68
N ASN A 46 16.65 26.63 16.59
CA ASN A 46 16.32 28.02 16.34
C ASN A 46 17.57 28.92 16.16
N VAL A 47 18.71 28.51 16.73
CA VAL A 47 20.01 29.17 16.54
C VAL A 47 20.90 28.22 15.75
N CYS A 48 21.44 28.69 14.63
CA CYS A 48 22.29 27.88 13.77
C CYS A 48 23.61 27.52 14.50
N PRO A 49 23.93 26.23 14.66
CA PRO A 49 25.14 25.80 15.37
C PRO A 49 26.46 26.20 14.68
N ILE A 50 26.42 26.43 13.35
CA ILE A 50 27.63 26.85 12.61
C ILE A 50 27.96 28.31 12.81
N CYS A 51 26.98 29.20 12.63
CA CYS A 51 27.25 30.67 12.63
C CYS A 51 26.72 31.43 13.84
N GLY A 52 25.98 30.76 14.74
CA GLY A 52 25.40 31.40 15.94
C GLY A 52 24.21 32.33 15.68
N ASN A 53 23.80 32.49 14.41
CA ASN A 53 22.69 33.39 14.07
C ASN A 53 21.33 32.71 14.27
N LYS A 54 20.33 33.50 14.65
CA LYS A 54 18.95 33.05 14.78
C LYS A 54 18.36 32.71 13.41
N GLY A 55 17.77 31.51 13.29
CA GLY A 55 17.03 31.09 12.12
C GLY A 55 15.65 31.74 12.03
N GLU A 56 15.15 31.88 10.81
CA GLU A 56 13.77 32.28 10.53
C GLU A 56 12.90 31.04 10.35
N TYR A 57 11.65 31.05 10.83
CA TYR A 57 10.70 29.96 10.61
C TYR A 57 10.57 29.62 9.11
N LEU A 58 10.75 28.37 8.76
CA LEU A 58 10.66 27.90 7.38
C LEU A 58 9.41 27.04 7.16
N ALA A 59 9.31 25.92 7.88
CA ALA A 59 8.23 24.93 7.71
C ALA A 59 8.22 23.93 8.89
N THR A 60 7.26 23.01 8.87
CA THR A 60 7.21 21.87 9.80
C THR A 60 7.94 20.62 9.28
N ASP A 61 8.25 20.59 7.99
CA ASP A 61 9.00 19.51 7.35
C ASP A 61 9.66 20.02 6.06
N VAL A 62 10.84 19.51 5.72
CA VAL A 62 11.64 19.95 4.57
C VAL A 62 12.39 18.75 3.99
N ARG A 63 12.53 18.71 2.66
CA ARG A 63 13.38 17.75 1.97
C ARG A 63 14.39 18.44 1.05
N PRO A 64 15.55 17.84 0.77
CA PRO A 64 16.47 18.34 -0.24
C PRO A 64 15.85 18.25 -1.64
N VAL A 65 16.32 19.12 -2.53
CA VAL A 65 16.10 19.05 -3.97
C VAL A 65 17.43 18.71 -4.62
N PHE A 66 17.52 17.53 -5.21
CA PHE A 66 18.75 17.05 -5.85
C PHE A 66 19.01 17.77 -7.17
N PRO A 67 20.25 17.77 -7.68
CA PRO A 67 20.61 18.46 -8.90
C PRO A 67 19.76 18.10 -10.12
N GLU A 68 19.31 16.85 -10.24
CA GLU A 68 18.45 16.37 -11.29
C GLU A 68 17.06 17.02 -11.22
N GLU A 69 16.44 17.06 -10.05
CA GLU A 69 15.16 17.75 -9.84
C GLU A 69 15.32 19.27 -10.02
N ASN A 70 16.44 19.83 -9.58
CA ASN A 70 16.74 21.24 -9.72
C ASN A 70 16.86 21.65 -11.21
N ALA A 71 17.51 20.84 -12.04
CA ALA A 71 17.59 21.08 -13.48
C ALA A 71 16.21 21.06 -14.14
N LEU A 72 15.35 20.10 -13.78
CA LEU A 72 13.97 20.04 -14.26
C LEU A 72 13.15 21.27 -13.81
N LEU A 73 13.26 21.65 -12.54
CA LEU A 73 12.64 22.86 -12.00
C LEU A 73 13.06 24.11 -12.79
N SER A 74 14.36 24.25 -13.06
CA SER A 74 14.93 25.36 -13.78
C SER A 74 14.41 25.45 -15.22
N ILE A 75 14.28 24.30 -15.92
CA ILE A 75 13.66 24.22 -17.24
C ILE A 75 12.20 24.67 -17.20
N ILE A 76 11.42 24.16 -16.25
CA ILE A 76 9.99 24.46 -16.12
C ILE A 76 9.78 25.96 -15.87
N GLU A 77 10.58 26.56 -15.04
CA GLU A 77 10.39 27.92 -14.56
C GLU A 77 10.92 28.98 -15.54
N SER A 78 12.02 28.71 -16.22
CA SER A 78 12.69 29.71 -17.06
C SER A 78 13.11 29.23 -18.44
N GLY A 79 13.07 27.93 -18.67
CA GLY A 79 13.66 27.33 -19.85
C GLY A 79 15.19 27.16 -19.78
N ASP A 80 15.90 27.72 -18.81
CA ASP A 80 17.34 27.53 -18.61
C ASP A 80 17.59 26.40 -17.61
N PRO A 81 18.19 25.25 -17.99
CA PRO A 81 18.38 24.10 -17.11
C PRO A 81 19.34 24.37 -15.94
N PHE A 82 20.17 25.41 -16.02
CA PHE A 82 21.19 25.72 -15.02
C PHE A 82 20.88 26.96 -14.16
N LYS A 83 19.67 27.54 -14.32
CA LYS A 83 19.26 28.76 -13.60
C LYS A 83 19.53 28.71 -12.10
N TYR A 84 19.18 27.59 -11.45
CA TYR A 84 19.30 27.40 -10.00
C TYR A 84 20.44 26.46 -9.60
N GLN A 85 21.37 26.14 -10.51
CA GLN A 85 22.44 25.17 -10.26
C GLN A 85 23.32 25.53 -9.06
N ARG A 86 23.54 26.83 -8.82
CA ARG A 86 24.40 27.35 -7.74
C ARG A 86 23.64 27.67 -6.46
N ASP A 87 22.31 27.54 -6.47
CA ASP A 87 21.46 27.93 -5.37
C ASP A 87 21.20 26.76 -4.42
N SER A 88 21.01 27.09 -3.13
CA SER A 88 20.53 26.14 -2.12
C SER A 88 19.04 25.93 -2.32
N VAL A 89 18.66 24.76 -2.84
CA VAL A 89 17.27 24.46 -3.20
C VAL A 89 16.71 23.34 -2.34
N TRP A 90 15.57 23.62 -1.73
CA TRP A 90 14.84 22.71 -0.84
C TRP A 90 13.35 22.69 -1.22
N TYR A 91 12.60 21.74 -0.66
CA TYR A 91 11.15 21.68 -0.87
C TYR A 91 10.42 21.59 0.47
N ALA A 92 9.49 22.49 0.69
CA ALA A 92 8.70 22.57 1.93
C ALA A 92 7.33 23.19 1.68
N SER A 93 6.30 22.72 2.38
CA SER A 93 4.95 23.32 2.34
C SER A 93 4.41 23.51 0.91
N ASN A 94 4.57 22.51 0.04
CA ASN A 94 4.16 22.54 -1.38
C ASN A 94 4.81 23.68 -2.20
N ALA A 95 6.03 24.09 -1.85
CA ALA A 95 6.80 25.09 -2.58
C ALA A 95 8.30 24.73 -2.62
N TYR A 96 8.99 25.15 -3.65
CA TYR A 96 10.44 25.15 -3.67
C TYR A 96 10.96 26.34 -2.86
N ILE A 97 12.03 26.11 -2.12
CA ILE A 97 12.72 27.11 -1.32
C ILE A 97 14.08 27.33 -1.95
N ILE A 98 14.28 28.45 -2.59
CA ILE A 98 15.53 28.82 -3.25
C ILE A 98 16.18 29.94 -2.48
N ASN A 99 17.32 29.68 -1.85
CA ASN A 99 18.01 30.61 -0.96
C ASN A 99 17.06 31.25 0.09
N GLY A 100 16.16 30.44 0.66
CA GLY A 100 15.16 30.87 1.64
C GLY A 100 13.89 31.51 1.09
N LYS A 101 13.79 31.73 -0.23
CA LYS A 101 12.60 32.31 -0.87
C LYS A 101 11.70 31.22 -1.45
N LYS A 102 10.39 31.35 -1.23
CA LYS A 102 9.39 30.39 -1.70
C LYS A 102 8.98 30.64 -3.16
N ILE A 103 9.08 29.60 -3.99
CA ILE A 103 8.59 29.58 -5.37
C ILE A 103 7.59 28.44 -5.52
N LYS A 104 6.39 28.75 -5.99
CA LYS A 104 5.32 27.76 -6.24
C LYS A 104 5.19 27.43 -7.72
N ILE A 105 5.19 26.15 -8.03
CA ILE A 105 4.90 25.63 -9.37
C ILE A 105 3.46 25.14 -9.43
N SER A 106 2.73 25.53 -10.45
CA SER A 106 1.36 25.05 -10.68
C SER A 106 1.37 23.67 -11.34
N VAL A 107 1.30 22.63 -10.52
CA VAL A 107 1.27 21.23 -10.98
C VAL A 107 0.06 20.96 -11.89
N SER A 108 -1.07 21.62 -11.65
CA SER A 108 -2.26 21.48 -12.50
C SER A 108 -2.03 22.01 -13.92
N GLN A 109 -1.29 23.13 -14.06
CA GLN A 109 -0.93 23.68 -15.38
C GLN A 109 0.08 22.76 -16.09
N LEU A 110 1.05 22.19 -15.36
CA LEU A 110 2.00 21.23 -15.94
C LEU A 110 1.30 20.00 -16.51
N ASN A 111 0.32 19.46 -15.80
CA ASN A 111 -0.41 18.28 -16.26
C ASN A 111 -1.37 18.55 -17.44
N LYS A 112 -1.69 19.82 -17.71
CA LYS A 112 -2.49 20.25 -18.86
C LYS A 112 -1.67 20.54 -20.12
N LYS A 113 -0.33 20.49 -20.03
CA LYS A 113 0.54 20.68 -21.19
C LYS A 113 0.30 19.60 -22.23
N SER A 114 0.38 19.98 -23.49
CA SER A 114 0.30 19.08 -24.63
C SER A 114 1.48 18.08 -24.65
N LEU A 115 1.32 16.97 -25.34
CA LEU A 115 2.40 15.98 -25.49
C LEU A 115 3.64 16.58 -26.16
N SER A 116 3.47 17.55 -27.09
CA SER A 116 4.59 18.26 -27.72
C SER A 116 5.37 19.11 -26.71
N GLU A 117 4.69 19.91 -25.88
CA GLU A 117 5.33 20.70 -24.83
C GLU A 117 6.07 19.83 -23.80
N LEU A 118 5.46 18.70 -23.41
CA LEU A 118 6.10 17.74 -22.51
C LEU A 118 7.32 17.09 -23.15
N LYS A 119 7.26 16.81 -24.45
CA LYS A 119 8.40 16.32 -25.22
C LYS A 119 9.54 17.33 -25.25
N GLU A 120 9.26 18.60 -25.49
CA GLU A 120 10.28 19.67 -25.46
C GLU A 120 11.00 19.75 -24.11
N ILE A 121 10.23 19.70 -22.99
CA ILE A 121 10.80 19.69 -21.64
C ILE A 121 11.70 18.45 -21.46
N ARG A 122 11.22 17.28 -21.85
CA ARG A 122 11.94 16.01 -21.75
C ARG A 122 13.22 16.01 -22.56
N ASP A 123 13.13 16.37 -23.85
CA ASP A 123 14.28 16.37 -24.76
C ASP A 123 15.34 17.34 -24.27
N LYS A 124 14.92 18.50 -23.75
CA LYS A 124 15.81 19.49 -23.15
C LYS A 124 16.48 18.94 -21.90
N TYR A 125 15.73 18.31 -21.00
CA TYR A 125 16.28 17.70 -19.79
C TYR A 125 17.33 16.63 -20.13
N TYR A 126 17.00 15.69 -21.00
CA TYR A 126 17.92 14.60 -21.35
C TYR A 126 19.13 15.06 -22.16
N SER A 127 19.04 16.16 -22.90
CA SER A 127 20.18 16.73 -23.60
C SER A 127 21.27 17.31 -22.68
N ILE A 128 20.94 17.51 -21.40
CA ILE A 128 21.86 18.07 -20.41
C ILE A 128 22.15 17.13 -19.24
N ALA A 129 21.55 15.94 -19.22
CA ALA A 129 21.64 15.01 -18.08
C ALA A 129 23.10 14.73 -17.67
N ASP A 130 23.99 14.52 -18.65
CA ASP A 130 25.42 14.27 -18.40
C ASP A 130 26.20 15.51 -17.92
N LYS A 131 25.58 16.70 -17.94
CA LYS A 131 26.19 17.97 -17.49
C LYS A 131 25.74 18.38 -16.11
N ILE A 132 24.83 17.61 -15.52
CA ILE A 132 24.36 17.85 -14.14
C ILE A 132 25.49 17.49 -13.16
N THR A 133 25.87 18.44 -12.32
CA THR A 133 26.96 18.27 -11.33
C THR A 133 26.43 18.41 -9.91
N TYR A 134 27.13 17.76 -8.97
CA TYR A 134 26.82 17.79 -7.55
C TYR A 134 27.64 18.82 -6.76
N GLU A 135 28.58 19.52 -7.40
CA GLU A 135 29.53 20.42 -6.76
C GLU A 135 28.87 21.39 -5.77
N TYR A 136 27.90 22.18 -6.24
CA TYR A 136 27.20 23.17 -5.39
C TYR A 136 26.22 22.50 -4.41
N PHE A 137 25.58 21.43 -4.82
CA PHE A 137 24.72 20.66 -3.94
C PHE A 137 25.51 20.11 -2.75
N ASP A 138 26.70 19.57 -2.97
CA ASP A 138 27.56 19.00 -1.91
C ASP A 138 28.01 20.05 -0.92
N GLU A 139 28.24 21.30 -1.34
CA GLU A 139 28.52 22.40 -0.41
C GLU A 139 27.35 22.63 0.57
N TYR A 140 26.13 22.75 0.06
CA TYR A 140 24.95 22.99 0.90
C TYR A 140 24.60 21.74 1.72
N LYS A 141 24.74 20.55 1.16
CA LYS A 141 24.59 19.30 1.89
C LYS A 141 25.54 19.22 3.08
N ASN A 142 26.82 19.54 2.89
CA ASN A 142 27.80 19.49 3.99
C ASN A 142 27.47 20.49 5.08
N ARG A 143 27.09 21.74 4.75
CA ARG A 143 26.62 22.73 5.73
C ARG A 143 25.35 22.25 6.45
N PHE A 144 24.41 21.65 5.73
CA PHE A 144 23.19 21.10 6.31
C PHE A 144 23.48 19.98 7.31
N VAL A 145 24.34 19.03 6.96
CA VAL A 145 24.76 17.93 7.83
C VAL A 145 25.45 18.46 9.08
N GLU A 146 26.40 19.39 8.93
CA GLU A 146 27.12 19.99 10.04
C GLU A 146 26.18 20.74 10.99
N ALA A 147 25.27 21.58 10.45
CA ALA A 147 24.32 22.36 11.23
C ALA A 147 23.33 21.50 12.02
N ASN A 148 23.11 20.24 11.59
CA ASN A 148 22.10 19.37 12.18
C ASN A 148 22.69 18.11 12.84
N LYS A 149 23.99 18.12 13.11
CA LYS A 149 24.70 16.96 13.68
C LYS A 149 24.14 16.52 15.05
N ALA A 150 23.75 17.48 15.89
CA ALA A 150 23.14 17.17 17.19
C ALA A 150 21.81 16.40 17.01
N ARG A 151 20.95 16.87 16.10
CA ARG A 151 19.69 16.18 15.77
C ARG A 151 19.94 14.80 15.18
N PHE A 152 20.88 14.65 14.27
CA PHE A 152 21.28 13.36 13.72
C PHE A 152 21.67 12.35 14.80
N ASN A 153 22.53 12.77 15.75
CA ASN A 153 22.97 11.92 16.85
C ASN A 153 21.78 11.50 17.74
N GLU A 154 20.95 12.46 18.14
CA GLU A 154 19.76 12.21 18.99
C GLU A 154 18.85 11.13 18.41
N ILE A 155 18.42 11.32 17.15
CA ILE A 155 17.46 10.40 16.51
C ILE A 155 18.07 9.02 16.19
N THR A 156 19.36 9.00 15.82
CA THR A 156 20.08 7.77 15.49
C THR A 156 20.33 6.92 16.73
N GLU A 157 20.77 7.52 17.82
CA GLU A 157 20.98 6.84 19.09
C GLU A 157 19.66 6.29 19.66
N GLU A 158 18.59 7.07 19.58
CA GLU A 158 17.27 6.66 20.04
C GLU A 158 16.78 5.43 19.24
N ALA A 159 16.79 5.50 17.91
CA ALA A 159 16.34 4.42 17.05
C ALA A 159 17.22 3.16 17.20
N THR A 160 18.54 3.34 17.34
CA THR A 160 19.49 2.24 17.55
C THR A 160 19.22 1.53 18.87
N ARG A 161 19.07 2.26 19.99
CA ARG A 161 18.75 1.69 21.31
C ARG A 161 17.42 0.96 21.28
N ALA A 162 16.43 1.53 20.61
CA ALA A 162 15.11 0.92 20.49
C ALA A 162 15.14 -0.42 19.72
N VAL A 163 15.97 -0.55 18.69
CA VAL A 163 16.19 -1.83 17.99
C VAL A 163 16.98 -2.81 18.85
N GLN A 164 18.03 -2.37 19.53
CA GLN A 164 18.88 -3.21 20.38
C GLN A 164 18.09 -3.90 21.51
N ALA A 165 17.05 -3.25 22.04
CA ALA A 165 16.20 -3.81 23.08
C ALA A 165 15.50 -5.13 22.67
N TYR A 166 15.43 -5.42 21.38
CA TYR A 166 14.85 -6.69 20.88
C TYR A 166 15.82 -7.85 20.82
N LYS A 167 17.14 -7.63 20.95
CA LYS A 167 18.15 -8.72 20.98
C LYS A 167 17.93 -9.71 22.13
N GLU A 168 17.34 -9.25 23.22
CA GLU A 168 17.05 -10.10 24.38
C GLU A 168 15.72 -10.88 24.23
N ARG A 169 14.88 -10.49 23.28
CA ARG A 169 13.51 -11.04 23.11
C ARG A 169 13.37 -11.93 21.89
N TYR A 170 14.24 -11.79 20.90
CA TYR A 170 14.14 -12.49 19.61
C TYR A 170 15.54 -12.92 19.14
N GLU A 171 15.63 -14.11 18.60
CA GLU A 171 16.80 -14.53 17.85
C GLU A 171 16.85 -13.84 16.47
N LEU A 172 18.01 -13.69 15.90
CA LEU A 172 18.21 -13.03 14.60
C LEU A 172 17.36 -13.69 13.49
N GLU A 173 17.22 -15.02 13.56
CA GLU A 173 16.41 -15.80 12.62
C GLU A 173 14.89 -15.57 12.74
N ASP A 174 14.44 -14.95 13.82
CA ASP A 174 13.03 -14.59 14.04
C ASP A 174 12.74 -13.14 13.64
N MET A 175 13.78 -12.42 13.19
CA MET A 175 13.70 -11.02 12.79
C MET A 175 13.71 -10.87 11.28
N MET A 176 12.97 -9.86 10.80
CA MET A 176 13.01 -9.47 9.40
C MET A 176 12.82 -7.96 9.22
N VAL A 177 13.29 -7.43 8.10
CA VAL A 177 13.02 -6.07 7.65
C VAL A 177 12.03 -6.10 6.48
N SER A 178 10.95 -5.35 6.58
CA SER A 178 10.04 -5.09 5.45
C SER A 178 10.67 -4.03 4.55
N PHE A 179 11.25 -4.47 3.44
CA PHE A 179 12.01 -3.63 2.52
C PHE A 179 11.22 -3.34 1.26
N SER A 180 10.97 -2.07 0.97
CA SER A 180 10.20 -1.63 -0.21
C SER A 180 11.06 -0.93 -1.26
N GLY A 181 12.35 -0.71 -1.01
CA GLY A 181 13.22 0.12 -1.86
C GLY A 181 12.93 1.62 -1.79
N GLY A 182 12.04 2.05 -0.90
CA GLY A 182 11.83 3.47 -0.59
C GLY A 182 12.75 3.96 0.54
N LYS A 183 13.01 5.28 0.61
CA LYS A 183 13.95 5.89 1.55
C LYS A 183 13.74 5.47 3.02
N ASP A 184 12.48 5.39 3.46
CA ASP A 184 12.15 5.03 4.85
C ASP A 184 12.54 3.59 5.17
N SER A 185 12.30 2.65 4.25
CA SER A 185 12.71 1.25 4.41
C SER A 185 14.22 1.06 4.26
N THR A 186 14.89 1.89 3.48
CA THR A 186 16.35 1.91 3.34
C THR A 186 17.00 2.35 4.65
N VAL A 187 16.55 3.45 5.23
CA VAL A 187 17.02 3.94 6.53
C VAL A 187 16.75 2.91 7.63
N THR A 188 15.54 2.35 7.68
CA THR A 188 15.19 1.30 8.65
C THR A 188 16.10 0.08 8.50
N SER A 189 16.37 -0.36 7.28
CA SER A 189 17.30 -1.46 7.01
C SER A 189 18.71 -1.16 7.56
N HIS A 190 19.22 0.03 7.29
CA HIS A 190 20.55 0.43 7.75
C HIS A 190 20.63 0.52 9.29
N ILE A 191 19.66 1.15 9.95
CA ILE A 191 19.59 1.23 11.42
C ILE A 191 19.53 -0.16 12.04
N VAL A 192 18.65 -1.04 11.52
CA VAL A 192 18.48 -2.41 12.06
C VAL A 192 19.78 -3.20 11.93
N ARG A 193 20.39 -3.21 10.76
CA ARG A 193 21.65 -3.96 10.52
C ARG A 193 22.79 -3.43 11.40
N THR A 194 22.94 -2.12 11.49
CA THR A 194 23.95 -1.48 12.33
C THR A 194 23.70 -1.75 13.82
N ALA A 195 22.45 -1.60 14.30
CA ALA A 195 22.11 -1.84 15.70
C ALA A 195 22.29 -3.30 16.12
N LEU A 196 21.97 -4.24 15.22
CA LEU A 196 22.16 -5.67 15.44
C LEU A 196 23.61 -6.13 15.19
N GLY A 197 24.39 -5.35 14.45
CA GLY A 197 25.77 -5.69 14.06
C GLY A 197 25.83 -6.85 13.04
N SER A 198 24.80 -7.01 12.20
CA SER A 198 24.71 -8.12 11.26
C SER A 198 23.94 -7.78 9.99
N ASN A 199 24.44 -8.24 8.84
CA ASN A 199 23.76 -8.22 7.56
C ASN A 199 22.87 -9.46 7.31
N ASP A 200 22.85 -10.44 8.23
CA ASP A 200 22.11 -11.70 8.07
C ASP A 200 20.62 -11.55 8.37
N VAL A 201 20.16 -10.39 8.84
CA VAL A 201 18.73 -10.11 9.04
C VAL A 201 18.00 -10.23 7.70
N LEU A 202 17.00 -11.09 7.68
CA LEU A 202 16.22 -11.35 6.49
C LEU A 202 15.43 -10.11 6.04
N HIS A 203 15.54 -9.75 4.76
CA HIS A 203 14.72 -8.71 4.14
C HIS A 203 13.64 -9.31 3.27
N VAL A 204 12.42 -8.75 3.30
CA VAL A 204 11.31 -9.18 2.44
C VAL A 204 10.89 -8.01 1.56
N PHE A 205 11.07 -8.17 0.25
CA PHE A 205 10.69 -7.20 -0.77
C PHE A 205 9.41 -7.66 -1.49
N GLY A 206 8.37 -6.83 -1.50
CA GLY A 206 7.13 -7.11 -2.21
C GLY A 206 7.18 -6.59 -3.65
N ASP A 207 7.41 -7.47 -4.62
CA ASP A 207 7.34 -7.16 -6.05
C ASP A 207 5.90 -7.25 -6.53
N THR A 208 5.27 -6.11 -6.74
CA THR A 208 3.90 -6.01 -7.25
C THR A 208 3.84 -6.06 -8.78
N THR A 209 4.97 -6.17 -9.47
CA THR A 209 5.13 -5.99 -10.93
C THR A 209 4.86 -4.57 -11.45
N LEU A 210 4.49 -3.67 -10.55
CA LEU A 210 4.17 -2.26 -10.83
C LEU A 210 5.16 -1.30 -10.15
N GLU A 211 6.28 -1.83 -9.70
CA GLU A 211 7.33 -1.01 -9.08
C GLU A 211 7.96 -0.08 -10.13
N PHE A 212 8.43 1.08 -9.66
CA PHE A 212 9.24 1.95 -10.51
C PHE A 212 10.45 1.17 -11.06
N PRO A 213 10.85 1.36 -12.32
CA PRO A 213 12.09 0.79 -12.85
C PRO A 213 13.29 1.08 -11.94
N TYR A 214 13.40 2.30 -11.45
CA TYR A 214 14.42 2.75 -10.50
C TYR A 214 14.41 1.94 -9.19
N THR A 215 13.25 1.46 -8.73
CA THR A 215 13.15 0.60 -7.55
C THR A 215 13.74 -0.78 -7.81
N LEU A 216 13.50 -1.34 -9.00
CA LEU A 216 14.05 -2.63 -9.38
C LEU A 216 15.57 -2.57 -9.55
N GLU A 217 16.08 -1.47 -10.12
CA GLU A 217 17.51 -1.21 -10.25
C GLU A 217 18.16 -0.98 -8.88
N TYR A 218 17.56 -0.17 -8.04
CA TYR A 218 18.03 0.03 -6.66
C TYR A 218 18.07 -1.29 -5.89
N LYS A 219 17.02 -2.11 -5.98
CA LYS A 219 16.99 -3.43 -5.34
C LYS A 219 18.12 -4.35 -5.84
N LYS A 220 18.48 -4.29 -7.14
CA LYS A 220 19.62 -5.04 -7.68
C LYS A 220 20.94 -4.56 -7.09
N ARG A 221 21.14 -3.23 -6.98
CA ARG A 221 22.34 -2.64 -6.37
C ARG A 221 22.42 -2.93 -4.89
N PHE A 222 21.30 -2.79 -4.17
CA PHE A 222 21.23 -2.87 -2.70
C PHE A 222 21.93 -4.09 -2.12
N ASN A 223 21.71 -5.27 -2.66
CA ASN A 223 22.30 -6.49 -2.14
C ASN A 223 23.27 -7.16 -3.13
N SER A 224 23.84 -6.41 -4.06
CA SER A 224 24.82 -6.91 -5.01
C SER A 224 26.05 -7.43 -4.29
N LYS A 225 26.51 -8.61 -4.70
CA LYS A 225 27.76 -9.19 -4.21
C LYS A 225 28.98 -8.63 -4.93
N GLU A 226 28.76 -8.02 -6.08
CA GLU A 226 29.80 -7.46 -6.95
C GLU A 226 30.16 -6.03 -6.56
N LEU A 227 29.18 -5.30 -6.01
CA LEU A 227 29.38 -3.93 -5.56
C LEU A 227 29.77 -3.89 -4.09
N GLU A 228 30.79 -3.10 -3.77
CA GLU A 228 31.13 -2.78 -2.38
C GLU A 228 30.15 -1.72 -1.87
N ASN A 229 29.21 -2.15 -1.05
CA ASN A 229 28.25 -1.28 -0.36
C ASN A 229 27.95 -1.82 1.04
N GLU A 230 27.32 -1.02 1.87
CA GLU A 230 27.02 -1.34 3.26
C GLU A 230 26.00 -2.48 3.42
N ALA A 231 25.24 -2.79 2.38
CA ALA A 231 24.24 -3.87 2.35
C ALA A 231 24.74 -5.14 1.63
N LYS A 232 26.05 -5.22 1.32
CA LYS A 232 26.62 -6.38 0.67
C LYS A 232 26.35 -7.65 1.49
N GLY A 233 25.80 -8.66 0.82
CA GLY A 233 25.48 -9.95 1.42
C GLY A 233 24.12 -10.03 2.11
N VAL A 234 23.36 -8.94 2.20
CA VAL A 234 22.01 -8.96 2.76
C VAL A 234 21.10 -9.90 1.95
N LYS A 235 20.40 -10.79 2.66
CA LYS A 235 19.48 -11.73 2.04
C LYS A 235 18.11 -11.08 1.83
N VAL A 236 17.72 -10.89 0.57
CA VAL A 236 16.41 -10.32 0.20
C VAL A 236 15.54 -11.40 -0.44
N LEU A 237 14.43 -11.75 0.22
CA LEU A 237 13.37 -12.59 -0.35
C LEU A 237 12.40 -11.72 -1.16
N VAL A 238 12.14 -12.11 -2.40
CA VAL A 238 11.20 -11.44 -3.28
C VAL A 238 9.84 -12.12 -3.20
N ALA A 239 8.87 -11.41 -2.67
CA ALA A 239 7.47 -11.83 -2.61
C ALA A 239 6.73 -11.33 -3.85
N LYS A 240 6.36 -12.24 -4.76
CA LYS A 240 5.72 -11.94 -6.04
C LYS A 240 4.55 -12.88 -6.31
N ASN A 241 3.44 -12.35 -6.80
CA ASN A 241 2.39 -13.16 -7.39
C ASN A 241 2.80 -13.53 -8.83
N ARG A 242 3.06 -14.81 -9.09
CA ARG A 242 3.49 -15.32 -10.40
C ARG A 242 2.36 -15.89 -11.24
N GLU A 243 1.15 -15.96 -10.68
CA GLU A 243 0.02 -16.68 -11.28
C GLU A 243 -0.97 -15.76 -11.99
N LYS A 244 -0.98 -14.48 -11.66
CA LYS A 244 -1.89 -13.49 -12.26
C LYS A 244 -1.12 -12.28 -12.76
N ASN A 245 -1.54 -11.79 -13.92
CA ASN A 245 -1.06 -10.57 -14.52
C ASN A 245 -1.95 -9.39 -14.08
N PHE A 246 -1.35 -8.24 -13.86
CA PHE A 246 -2.08 -7.04 -13.43
C PHE A 246 -3.02 -6.52 -14.52
N GLU A 247 -2.57 -6.48 -15.77
CA GLU A 247 -3.36 -5.95 -16.88
C GLU A 247 -4.57 -6.83 -17.19
N ASP A 248 -4.39 -8.17 -17.16
CA ASP A 248 -5.50 -9.11 -17.32
C ASP A 248 -6.59 -8.89 -16.26
N LEU A 249 -6.16 -8.66 -15.01
CA LEU A 249 -7.11 -8.35 -13.94
C LEU A 249 -7.73 -6.95 -14.09
N CYS A 250 -7.03 -5.97 -14.66
CA CYS A 250 -7.61 -4.67 -15.00
C CYS A 250 -8.73 -4.79 -16.03
N GLN A 251 -8.59 -5.67 -17.02
CA GLN A 251 -9.63 -5.90 -18.03
C GLN A 251 -10.91 -6.50 -17.41
N ILE A 252 -10.78 -7.33 -16.39
CA ILE A 252 -11.90 -8.04 -15.76
C ILE A 252 -12.50 -7.23 -14.60
N ILE A 253 -11.66 -6.76 -13.67
CA ILE A 253 -12.11 -6.01 -12.48
C ILE A 253 -12.20 -4.52 -12.79
N GLY A 254 -11.44 -4.04 -13.74
CA GLY A 254 -11.15 -2.64 -14.04
C GLY A 254 -9.95 -2.12 -13.25
N PRO A 255 -9.37 -0.98 -13.65
CA PRO A 255 -8.23 -0.39 -12.96
C PRO A 255 -8.48 -0.19 -11.46
N PRO A 256 -7.46 -0.32 -10.60
CA PRO A 256 -7.63 -0.04 -9.18
C PRO A 256 -8.01 1.42 -8.95
N SER A 257 -8.72 1.70 -7.87
CA SER A 257 -9.10 3.05 -7.47
C SER A 257 -8.68 3.35 -6.03
N ARG A 258 -8.84 4.60 -5.59
CA ARG A 258 -8.53 5.00 -4.22
C ARG A 258 -9.32 4.21 -3.17
N VAL A 259 -10.56 3.85 -3.49
CA VAL A 259 -11.46 3.10 -2.59
C VAL A 259 -11.42 1.59 -2.83
N MET A 260 -10.90 1.12 -3.96
CA MET A 260 -10.83 -0.29 -4.32
C MET A 260 -9.45 -0.67 -4.84
N ARG A 261 -8.50 -0.77 -3.92
CA ARG A 261 -7.10 -1.13 -4.19
C ARG A 261 -6.88 -2.65 -4.20
N TRP A 262 -7.61 -3.36 -5.06
CA TRP A 262 -7.50 -4.81 -5.19
C TRP A 262 -6.06 -5.27 -5.49
N CYS A 263 -5.29 -4.47 -6.24
CA CYS A 263 -3.89 -4.75 -6.55
C CYS A 263 -3.02 -4.89 -5.29
N CYS A 264 -3.25 -4.07 -4.25
CA CYS A 264 -2.49 -4.17 -3.00
C CYS A 264 -2.71 -5.52 -2.33
N THR A 265 -3.91 -6.07 -2.38
CA THR A 265 -4.21 -7.37 -1.76
C THR A 265 -3.64 -8.51 -2.58
N VAL A 266 -3.86 -8.51 -3.89
CA VAL A 266 -3.48 -9.60 -4.79
C VAL A 266 -1.97 -9.67 -4.99
N PHE A 267 -1.33 -8.53 -5.27
CA PHE A 267 0.08 -8.49 -5.68
C PHE A 267 1.05 -8.13 -4.55
N LYS A 268 0.59 -7.49 -3.47
CA LYS A 268 1.47 -7.09 -2.36
C LYS A 268 1.22 -7.91 -1.11
N THR A 269 0.09 -7.69 -0.43
CA THR A 269 -0.15 -8.30 0.89
C THR A 269 -0.17 -9.83 0.82
N GLY A 270 -0.86 -10.40 -0.17
CA GLY A 270 -0.96 -11.86 -0.31
C GLY A 270 0.37 -12.52 -0.65
N ALA A 271 1.13 -11.93 -1.56
CA ALA A 271 2.44 -12.44 -1.93
C ALA A 271 3.41 -12.39 -0.74
N ILE A 272 3.44 -11.25 0.00
CA ILE A 272 4.28 -11.09 1.20
C ILE A 272 3.88 -12.10 2.27
N GLN A 273 2.59 -12.27 2.54
CA GLN A 273 2.09 -13.21 3.54
C GLN A 273 2.53 -14.66 3.25
N LYS A 274 2.38 -15.11 2.00
CA LYS A 274 2.82 -16.46 1.59
C LYS A 274 4.33 -16.63 1.74
N THR A 275 5.10 -15.62 1.36
CA THR A 275 6.56 -15.64 1.47
C THR A 275 7.00 -15.72 2.94
N ILE A 276 6.41 -14.91 3.83
CA ILE A 276 6.71 -14.94 5.26
C ILE A 276 6.28 -16.28 5.87
N ALA A 277 5.09 -16.77 5.56
CA ALA A 277 4.62 -18.07 6.06
C ALA A 277 5.53 -19.23 5.66
N SER A 278 6.11 -19.19 4.47
CA SER A 278 7.09 -20.17 4.00
C SER A 278 8.45 -20.01 4.69
N ALA A 279 8.96 -18.78 4.79
CA ALA A 279 10.28 -18.49 5.36
C ALA A 279 10.33 -18.80 6.87
N PHE A 280 9.24 -18.56 7.58
CA PHE A 280 9.12 -18.72 9.04
C PHE A 280 8.14 -19.84 9.44
N LYS A 281 8.10 -20.92 8.65
CA LYS A 281 7.13 -22.02 8.82
C LYS A 281 7.11 -22.60 10.23
N ASN A 282 8.28 -22.77 10.85
CA ASN A 282 8.45 -23.40 12.15
C ASN A 282 8.58 -22.41 13.32
N LYS A 283 8.39 -21.10 13.05
CA LYS A 283 8.52 -20.07 14.07
C LYS A 283 7.15 -19.74 14.69
N THR A 284 7.14 -19.47 16.00
CA THR A 284 5.92 -19.15 16.75
C THR A 284 5.66 -17.66 16.84
N ASN A 285 6.70 -16.85 16.77
CA ASN A 285 6.64 -15.40 16.79
C ASN A 285 7.73 -14.82 15.88
N ILE A 286 7.39 -13.74 15.16
CA ILE A 286 8.27 -13.09 14.19
C ILE A 286 8.28 -11.61 14.51
N LEU A 287 9.45 -10.99 14.52
CA LEU A 287 9.60 -9.55 14.61
C LEU A 287 9.86 -8.96 13.23
N SER A 288 9.03 -8.01 12.82
CA SER A 288 9.16 -7.27 11.57
C SER A 288 9.47 -5.82 11.81
N PHE A 289 10.64 -5.38 11.42
CA PHE A 289 10.99 -3.96 11.38
C PHE A 289 10.41 -3.30 10.13
N GLN A 290 9.70 -2.19 10.31
CA GLN A 290 9.03 -1.47 9.21
C GLN A 290 9.36 0.03 9.26
N GLY A 291 9.68 0.59 8.11
CA GLY A 291 9.92 2.03 7.94
C GLY A 291 8.60 2.81 7.85
N ILE A 292 7.82 2.83 8.93
CA ILE A 292 6.55 3.56 9.01
C ILE A 292 6.78 4.80 9.87
N ARG A 293 6.20 5.94 9.44
CA ARG A 293 6.27 7.21 10.17
C ARG A 293 4.88 7.82 10.35
N HIS A 294 4.64 8.46 11.50
CA HIS A 294 3.40 9.16 11.79
C HIS A 294 3.13 10.28 10.77
N SER A 295 4.17 10.99 10.34
CA SER A 295 4.10 12.12 9.41
C SER A 295 3.65 11.75 7.98
N GLU A 296 3.66 10.48 7.57
CA GLU A 296 3.35 10.09 6.20
C GLU A 296 1.86 10.20 5.82
N SER A 297 0.95 10.00 6.78
CA SER A 297 -0.49 10.12 6.51
C SER A 297 -1.33 10.11 7.79
N ALA A 298 -2.56 10.65 7.72
CA ALA A 298 -3.54 10.62 8.80
C ALA A 298 -3.92 9.18 9.25
N SER A 299 -3.76 8.17 8.41
CA SER A 299 -3.95 6.77 8.80
C SER A 299 -2.78 6.26 9.64
N ARG A 300 -1.53 6.58 9.23
CA ARG A 300 -0.32 6.14 9.93
C ARG A 300 -0.08 6.89 11.23
N SER A 301 -0.60 8.11 11.37
CA SER A 301 -0.54 8.87 12.62
C SER A 301 -1.22 8.19 13.82
N LYS A 302 -1.98 7.12 13.56
CA LYS A 302 -2.69 6.33 14.57
C LYS A 302 -1.98 5.04 14.94
N TYR A 303 -0.83 4.73 14.30
CA TYR A 303 -0.11 3.49 14.53
C TYR A 303 0.73 3.61 15.80
N GLU A 304 0.80 2.51 16.53
CA GLU A 304 1.73 2.38 17.65
C GLU A 304 3.10 1.95 17.12
N ARG A 305 4.16 2.31 17.83
CA ARG A 305 5.53 1.95 17.49
C ARG A 305 5.74 0.43 17.45
N GLU A 306 5.16 -0.27 18.44
CA GLU A 306 5.06 -1.73 18.49
C GLU A 306 3.59 -2.14 18.41
N SER A 307 3.26 -3.09 17.55
CA SER A 307 1.90 -3.60 17.41
C SER A 307 1.90 -5.04 16.87
N GLN A 308 0.81 -5.76 17.11
CA GLN A 308 0.59 -7.03 16.41
C GLN A 308 0.13 -6.76 14.98
N SER A 309 0.68 -7.51 14.02
CA SER A 309 0.27 -7.35 12.63
C SER A 309 -1.21 -7.69 12.44
N PRO A 310 -2.03 -6.77 11.91
CA PRO A 310 -3.43 -7.08 11.61
C PRO A 310 -3.58 -8.05 10.44
N LYS A 311 -2.52 -8.25 9.65
CA LYS A 311 -2.56 -9.01 8.39
C LYS A 311 -1.88 -10.37 8.49
N ILE A 312 -0.84 -10.50 9.30
CA ILE A 312 -0.02 -11.72 9.39
C ILE A 312 -0.06 -12.19 10.84
N ALA A 313 -0.57 -13.41 11.05
CA ALA A 313 -0.59 -14.02 12.37
C ALA A 313 0.85 -14.24 12.89
N LYS A 314 1.05 -14.14 14.20
CA LYS A 314 2.34 -14.34 14.88
C LYS A 314 3.43 -13.30 14.53
N GLN A 315 3.07 -12.17 13.94
CA GLN A 315 4.01 -11.12 13.58
C GLN A 315 3.83 -9.89 14.48
N THR A 316 4.84 -9.60 15.26
CA THR A 316 5.02 -8.30 15.91
C THR A 316 5.67 -7.34 14.91
N VAL A 317 5.11 -6.15 14.79
CA VAL A 317 5.63 -5.06 13.97
C VAL A 317 6.25 -4.02 14.87
N PHE A 318 7.47 -3.61 14.55
CA PHE A 318 8.15 -2.50 15.22
C PHE A 318 8.65 -1.49 14.20
N SER A 319 8.41 -0.21 14.46
CA SER A 319 8.78 0.90 13.58
C SER A 319 9.84 1.77 14.26
N PRO A 320 11.15 1.56 13.98
CA PRO A 320 12.23 2.29 14.65
C PRO A 320 12.15 3.80 14.46
N ILE A 321 11.70 4.23 13.29
CA ILE A 321 11.65 5.63 12.85
C ILE A 321 10.23 6.23 12.89
N ILE A 322 9.34 5.71 13.75
CA ILE A 322 7.90 6.06 13.75
C ILE A 322 7.66 7.58 13.93
N ASP A 323 8.47 8.24 14.74
CA ASP A 323 8.35 9.66 15.06
C ASP A 323 9.18 10.58 14.14
N TRP A 324 9.93 10.02 13.19
CA TRP A 324 10.74 10.81 12.28
C TRP A 324 9.89 11.55 11.25
N ILE A 325 10.32 12.74 10.85
CA ILE A 325 9.80 13.51 9.73
C ILE A 325 10.65 13.28 8.47
N ASP A 326 10.25 13.81 7.34
CA ASP A 326 11.02 13.66 6.09
C ASP A 326 12.42 14.27 6.20
N TYR A 327 12.51 15.38 6.93
CA TYR A 327 13.77 16.03 7.29
C TYR A 327 14.75 15.07 7.99
N ASP A 328 14.30 14.33 8.99
CA ASP A 328 15.13 13.39 9.74
C ASP A 328 15.64 12.24 8.86
N VAL A 329 14.76 11.72 8.00
CA VAL A 329 15.11 10.65 7.04
C VAL A 329 16.20 11.13 6.08
N TRP A 330 16.06 12.34 5.53
CA TRP A 330 17.05 12.92 4.63
C TRP A 330 18.33 13.31 5.33
N LEU A 331 18.25 13.85 6.55
CA LEU A 331 19.42 14.12 7.39
C LEU A 331 20.22 12.83 7.60
N TYR A 332 19.54 11.72 7.90
CA TYR A 332 20.19 10.43 8.08
C TYR A 332 20.89 9.97 6.80
N ILE A 333 20.18 9.96 5.66
CA ILE A 333 20.73 9.53 4.35
C ILE A 333 21.92 10.38 3.96
N LEU A 334 21.81 11.71 4.05
CA LEU A 334 22.87 12.64 3.64
C LEU A 334 24.09 12.59 4.57
N THR A 335 23.89 12.29 5.87
CA THR A 335 24.98 12.17 6.84
C THR A 335 25.73 10.85 6.72
N THR A 336 25.00 9.75 6.55
CA THR A 336 25.61 8.40 6.45
C THR A 336 26.14 8.09 5.05
N GLY A 337 25.64 8.77 4.03
CA GLY A 337 26.00 8.51 2.63
C GLY A 337 25.49 7.19 2.07
N ILE A 338 24.51 6.54 2.73
CA ILE A 338 23.94 5.28 2.22
C ILE A 338 23.29 5.47 0.85
N ASP A 339 23.40 4.44 0.00
CA ASP A 339 22.73 4.44 -1.30
C ASP A 339 21.21 4.41 -1.14
N PHE A 340 20.52 5.05 -2.07
CA PHE A 340 19.06 5.13 -2.07
C PHE A 340 18.49 5.14 -3.50
N ASN A 341 17.18 4.97 -3.61
CA ASN A 341 16.47 4.86 -4.88
C ASN A 341 16.57 6.15 -5.70
N GLU A 342 17.00 6.01 -6.95
CA GLU A 342 17.23 7.09 -7.91
C GLU A 342 16.01 7.98 -8.17
N ALA A 343 14.80 7.43 -8.07
CA ALA A 343 13.58 8.19 -8.25
C ALA A 343 13.49 9.43 -7.35
N TYR A 344 14.12 9.40 -6.17
CA TYR A 344 14.14 10.57 -5.28
C TYR A 344 15.01 11.71 -5.80
N ARG A 345 16.10 11.39 -6.53
CA ARG A 345 16.95 12.41 -7.19
C ARG A 345 16.19 13.14 -8.28
N LEU A 346 15.31 12.40 -8.97
CA LEU A 346 14.46 12.93 -10.04
C LEU A 346 13.22 13.70 -9.54
N GLY A 347 13.03 13.81 -8.21
CA GLY A 347 11.97 14.62 -7.59
C GLY A 347 10.76 13.88 -7.08
N TRP A 348 10.71 12.54 -7.15
CA TRP A 348 9.64 11.81 -6.48
C TRP A 348 9.76 11.92 -4.95
N THR A 349 8.68 12.25 -4.30
CA THR A 349 8.63 12.34 -2.83
C THR A 349 8.30 11.01 -2.17
N ARG A 350 7.68 10.13 -2.93
CA ARG A 350 7.28 8.79 -2.50
C ARG A 350 7.45 7.80 -3.65
N VAL A 351 8.02 6.65 -3.33
CA VAL A 351 8.22 5.53 -4.25
C VAL A 351 7.32 4.36 -3.85
N GLY A 352 6.69 3.73 -4.82
CA GLY A 352 5.79 2.59 -4.65
C GLY A 352 5.39 2.05 -6.02
N CYS A 353 4.09 1.81 -6.27
CA CYS A 353 3.62 1.49 -7.63
C CYS A 353 3.52 2.77 -8.45
N TRP A 354 4.16 2.82 -9.61
CA TRP A 354 4.21 4.03 -10.44
C TRP A 354 2.84 4.47 -10.99
N CYS A 355 1.93 3.52 -11.27
CA CYS A 355 0.56 3.79 -11.75
C CYS A 355 -0.51 3.82 -10.62
N CYS A 356 -0.09 4.03 -9.36
CA CYS A 356 -1.00 4.00 -8.21
C CYS A 356 -2.06 5.13 -8.28
N PRO A 357 -3.36 4.85 -8.06
CA PRO A 357 -4.38 5.89 -8.02
C PRO A 357 -4.20 6.92 -6.90
N ASN A 358 -3.34 6.63 -5.91
CA ASN A 358 -2.99 7.57 -4.83
C ASN A 358 -1.81 8.49 -5.17
N ASN A 359 -1.19 8.34 -6.34
CA ASN A 359 -0.13 9.24 -6.76
C ASN A 359 -0.70 10.65 -6.98
N GLY A 360 0.07 11.65 -6.58
CA GLY A 360 -0.27 13.07 -6.77
C GLY A 360 0.07 13.55 -8.18
N GLY A 361 -0.45 14.72 -8.55
CA GLY A 361 -0.22 15.30 -9.87
C GLY A 361 1.25 15.54 -10.20
N TRP A 362 2.09 15.86 -9.21
CA TRP A 362 3.54 15.99 -9.41
C TRP A 362 4.17 14.65 -9.83
N SER A 363 3.82 13.56 -9.16
CA SER A 363 4.29 12.22 -9.54
C SER A 363 3.84 11.81 -10.95
N GLU A 364 2.64 12.22 -11.38
CA GLU A 364 2.14 11.98 -12.74
C GLU A 364 2.92 12.80 -13.76
N PHE A 365 3.20 14.07 -13.47
CA PHE A 365 4.04 14.90 -14.31
C PHE A 365 5.43 14.30 -14.47
N LEU A 366 6.07 13.87 -13.39
CA LEU A 366 7.37 13.21 -13.45
C LEU A 366 7.34 11.91 -14.29
N ALA A 367 6.26 11.14 -14.19
CA ALA A 367 6.10 9.93 -15.01
C ALA A 367 6.02 10.28 -16.52
N LYS A 368 5.35 11.37 -16.90
CA LYS A 368 5.32 11.88 -18.28
C LYS A 368 6.71 12.31 -18.80
N ILE A 369 7.60 12.74 -17.90
CA ILE A 369 8.95 13.16 -18.27
C ILE A 369 9.93 11.97 -18.27
N HIS A 370 9.96 11.18 -17.19
CA HIS A 370 11.02 10.18 -16.95
C HIS A 370 10.60 8.74 -17.25
N MET A 371 9.30 8.47 -17.42
CA MET A 371 8.74 7.13 -17.66
C MET A 371 7.67 7.18 -18.77
N PHE A 372 7.99 7.85 -19.87
CA PHE A 372 7.02 8.20 -20.89
C PHE A 372 6.35 6.98 -21.55
N GLU A 373 7.13 5.95 -21.89
CA GLU A 373 6.59 4.73 -22.50
C GLU A 373 5.61 3.99 -21.60
N GLN A 374 5.96 3.84 -20.30
CA GLN A 374 5.08 3.23 -19.32
C GLN A 374 3.83 4.08 -19.08
N TYR A 375 4.00 5.42 -19.08
CA TYR A 375 2.88 6.34 -18.95
C TYR A 375 1.92 6.22 -20.13
N GLU A 376 2.41 6.22 -21.37
CA GLU A 376 1.57 6.09 -22.58
C GLU A 376 0.82 4.76 -22.61
N HIS A 377 1.51 3.67 -22.32
CA HIS A 377 0.90 2.35 -22.24
C HIS A 377 -0.25 2.32 -21.20
N TRP A 378 0.01 2.84 -20.00
CA TRP A 378 -1.02 2.91 -18.95
C TRP A 378 -2.17 3.84 -19.32
N HIS A 379 -1.88 4.99 -19.92
CA HIS A 379 -2.89 5.93 -20.38
C HIS A 379 -3.80 5.30 -21.44
N SER A 380 -3.24 4.58 -22.41
CA SER A 380 -4.00 3.83 -23.42
C SER A 380 -4.94 2.81 -22.78
N LEU A 381 -4.45 2.03 -21.80
CA LEU A 381 -5.25 1.04 -21.07
C LEU A 381 -6.40 1.68 -20.29
N LEU A 382 -6.17 2.86 -19.71
CA LEU A 382 -7.21 3.64 -19.04
C LEU A 382 -8.25 4.20 -20.01
N LEU A 383 -7.83 4.64 -21.21
CA LEU A 383 -8.74 5.11 -22.26
C LEU A 383 -9.65 3.98 -22.76
N ASP A 384 -9.08 2.82 -23.02
CA ASP A 384 -9.85 1.65 -23.43
C ASP A 384 -10.86 1.24 -22.36
N PHE A 385 -10.46 1.28 -21.10
CA PHE A 385 -11.38 1.07 -20.00
C PHE A 385 -12.49 2.13 -19.95
N ALA A 386 -12.17 3.42 -20.12
CA ALA A 386 -13.15 4.50 -20.12
C ALA A 386 -14.18 4.34 -21.25
N LYS A 387 -13.74 3.96 -22.46
CA LYS A 387 -14.61 3.63 -23.60
C LYS A 387 -15.50 2.43 -23.27
N GLN A 388 -14.92 1.36 -22.71
CA GLN A 388 -15.63 0.14 -22.36
C GLN A 388 -16.77 0.37 -21.34
N ILE A 389 -16.58 1.29 -20.38
CA ILE A 389 -17.61 1.65 -19.41
C ILE A 389 -18.56 2.76 -19.90
N GLY A 390 -18.45 3.17 -21.16
CA GLY A 390 -19.36 4.12 -21.82
C GLY A 390 -19.21 5.56 -21.35
N LYS A 391 -17.99 6.02 -21.05
CA LYS A 391 -17.76 7.43 -20.74
C LYS A 391 -17.93 8.27 -22.01
N PRO A 392 -18.71 9.38 -21.96
CA PRO A 392 -18.93 10.24 -23.13
C PRO A 392 -17.62 10.87 -23.63
N ASP A 393 -16.77 11.33 -22.70
CA ASP A 393 -15.46 11.93 -22.97
C ASP A 393 -14.36 11.10 -22.27
N PRO A 394 -13.87 10.00 -22.89
CA PRO A 394 -12.88 9.12 -22.30
C PRO A 394 -11.55 9.83 -21.98
N GLU A 395 -11.11 10.73 -22.87
CA GLU A 395 -9.88 11.51 -22.69
C GLU A 395 -9.94 12.39 -21.45
N ASP A 396 -11.00 13.20 -21.31
CA ASP A 396 -11.18 14.08 -20.16
C ASP A 396 -11.34 13.27 -18.87
N TYR A 397 -12.10 12.18 -18.92
CA TYR A 397 -12.26 11.28 -17.78
C TYR A 397 -10.92 10.73 -17.27
N VAL A 398 -10.02 10.36 -18.17
CA VAL A 398 -8.69 9.84 -17.80
C VAL A 398 -7.78 10.97 -17.34
N ASN A 399 -7.70 12.08 -18.09
CA ASN A 399 -6.79 13.19 -17.83
C ASN A 399 -7.14 13.95 -16.54
N GLU A 400 -8.42 14.07 -16.20
CA GLU A 400 -8.87 14.63 -14.92
C GLU A 400 -8.77 13.65 -13.74
N GLY A 401 -8.37 12.41 -14.00
CA GLY A 401 -8.21 11.38 -12.97
C GLY A 401 -9.54 10.83 -12.44
N GLY A 402 -10.63 10.90 -13.20
CA GLY A 402 -11.94 10.35 -12.84
C GLY A 402 -11.89 8.86 -12.53
N TRP A 403 -11.00 8.11 -13.18
CA TRP A 403 -10.76 6.69 -12.92
C TRP A 403 -10.27 6.39 -11.49
N LYS A 404 -9.57 7.33 -10.85
CA LYS A 404 -9.01 7.17 -9.51
C LYS A 404 -10.08 7.07 -8.41
N ALA A 405 -11.24 7.68 -8.63
CA ALA A 405 -12.35 7.71 -7.67
C ALA A 405 -13.35 6.56 -7.85
N ARG A 406 -13.19 5.78 -8.91
CA ARG A 406 -14.12 4.71 -9.27
C ARG A 406 -14.19 3.61 -8.20
N GLN A 407 -15.37 3.00 -8.04
CA GLN A 407 -15.65 2.00 -7.00
C GLN A 407 -15.72 0.53 -7.47
N GLY A 408 -15.39 0.23 -8.70
CA GLY A 408 -15.44 -1.15 -9.19
C GLY A 408 -15.86 -1.27 -10.65
N GLY A 409 -16.05 -2.50 -11.12
CA GLY A 409 -16.27 -2.86 -12.52
C GLY A 409 -17.68 -2.62 -13.08
N ASN A 410 -18.48 -1.74 -12.49
CA ASN A 410 -19.80 -1.42 -13.01
C ASN A 410 -19.69 -0.94 -14.46
N GLY A 411 -20.43 -1.59 -15.36
CA GLY A 411 -20.43 -1.28 -16.78
C GLY A 411 -19.49 -2.13 -17.64
N LEU A 412 -18.63 -2.98 -17.05
CA LEU A 412 -17.85 -3.93 -17.82
C LEU A 412 -18.75 -5.00 -18.48
N ALA A 413 -18.37 -5.46 -19.65
CA ALA A 413 -19.14 -6.47 -20.41
C ALA A 413 -19.44 -7.73 -19.58
N ALA A 414 -18.49 -8.20 -18.77
CA ALA A 414 -18.69 -9.34 -17.87
C ALA A 414 -19.84 -9.14 -16.87
N ALA A 415 -20.09 -7.91 -16.41
CA ALA A 415 -21.18 -7.58 -15.50
C ALA A 415 -22.56 -7.64 -16.18
N GLN A 416 -22.60 -7.51 -17.49
CA GLN A 416 -23.86 -7.55 -18.26
C GLN A 416 -24.31 -8.98 -18.55
N THR A 417 -23.39 -9.94 -18.61
CA THR A 417 -23.66 -11.33 -19.00
C THR A 417 -23.86 -12.26 -17.82
N SER A 418 -23.43 -11.89 -16.62
CA SER A 418 -23.45 -12.74 -15.44
C SER A 418 -24.50 -12.26 -14.44
N VAL A 419 -25.69 -12.86 -14.51
CA VAL A 419 -26.84 -12.49 -13.68
C VAL A 419 -27.24 -13.69 -12.82
N VAL A 420 -27.33 -13.48 -11.51
CA VAL A 420 -27.99 -14.41 -10.58
C VAL A 420 -29.26 -13.70 -10.10
N SER A 421 -30.40 -14.31 -10.36
CA SER A 421 -31.67 -13.80 -9.84
C SER A 421 -31.96 -14.38 -8.45
N PHE A 422 -32.65 -13.64 -7.61
CA PHE A 422 -33.13 -14.11 -6.34
C PHE A 422 -34.45 -13.44 -5.95
N GLU A 423 -35.24 -14.15 -5.16
CA GLU A 423 -36.47 -13.66 -4.56
C GLU A 423 -36.59 -14.14 -3.10
N PRO A 424 -37.22 -13.38 -2.22
CA PRO A 424 -37.65 -13.89 -0.91
C PRO A 424 -38.59 -15.07 -1.09
N CYS A 425 -38.43 -16.11 -0.28
CA CYS A 425 -39.34 -17.26 -0.32
C CYS A 425 -40.70 -16.88 0.26
N ALA A 426 -41.78 -17.19 -0.46
CA ALA A 426 -43.14 -16.89 -0.01
C ALA A 426 -43.61 -17.79 1.16
N THR A 427 -43.01 -18.96 1.32
CA THR A 427 -43.46 -19.96 2.30
C THR A 427 -42.61 -20.06 3.56
N ASP A 428 -41.36 -19.63 3.49
CA ASP A 428 -40.43 -19.73 4.61
C ASP A 428 -39.89 -18.36 4.99
N GLU A 429 -39.95 -18.04 6.25
CA GLU A 429 -39.33 -16.82 6.80
C GLU A 429 -37.80 -16.87 6.67
N ASN A 430 -37.21 -15.71 6.38
CA ASN A 430 -35.76 -15.53 6.25
C ASN A 430 -35.11 -16.46 5.20
N ALA A 431 -35.88 -16.84 4.17
CA ALA A 431 -35.44 -17.69 3.10
C ALA A 431 -35.41 -16.95 1.76
N PHE A 432 -34.43 -17.31 0.95
CA PHE A 432 -34.19 -16.69 -0.37
C PHE A 432 -33.98 -17.79 -1.42
N ASN A 433 -34.68 -17.71 -2.54
CA ASN A 433 -34.52 -18.56 -3.69
C ASN A 433 -33.56 -17.91 -4.67
N TYR A 434 -32.54 -18.63 -5.10
CA TYR A 434 -31.55 -18.18 -6.08
C TYR A 434 -31.64 -19.04 -7.34
N ASP A 435 -31.55 -18.40 -8.50
CA ASP A 435 -31.37 -19.05 -9.78
C ASP A 435 -29.93 -18.83 -10.25
N LEU A 436 -29.12 -19.86 -10.11
CA LEU A 436 -27.70 -19.85 -10.41
C LEU A 436 -27.46 -20.08 -11.90
N GLN A 437 -26.35 -19.63 -12.44
CA GLN A 437 -25.90 -19.96 -13.79
C GLN A 437 -25.05 -21.25 -13.80
N LYS A 438 -24.14 -21.39 -12.83
CA LYS A 438 -23.33 -22.61 -12.65
C LYS A 438 -24.15 -23.63 -11.85
N PRO A 439 -24.32 -24.87 -12.34
CA PRO A 439 -25.00 -25.92 -11.59
C PRO A 439 -24.35 -26.19 -10.23
N ILE A 440 -25.16 -26.55 -9.25
CA ILE A 440 -24.70 -26.87 -7.88
C ILE A 440 -23.77 -28.08 -7.93
N THR A 441 -22.58 -27.91 -7.33
CA THR A 441 -21.59 -28.97 -7.11
C THR A 441 -21.14 -28.96 -5.65
N GLU A 442 -20.36 -29.95 -5.24
CA GLU A 442 -19.77 -30.03 -3.90
C GLU A 442 -18.95 -28.79 -3.54
N GLU A 443 -18.35 -28.11 -4.53
CA GLU A 443 -17.59 -26.89 -4.33
C GLU A 443 -18.43 -25.73 -3.75
N LEU A 444 -19.74 -25.70 -4.00
CA LEU A 444 -20.62 -24.70 -3.40
C LEU A 444 -20.58 -24.77 -1.88
N TYR A 445 -20.58 -25.96 -1.32
CA TYR A 445 -20.62 -26.17 0.13
C TYR A 445 -19.29 -25.77 0.80
N GLU A 446 -18.16 -25.93 0.11
CA GLU A 446 -16.86 -25.45 0.56
C GLU A 446 -16.90 -23.95 0.92
N LEU A 447 -17.58 -23.17 0.11
CA LEU A 447 -17.71 -21.73 0.27
C LEU A 447 -18.53 -21.32 1.50
N PHE A 448 -19.33 -22.22 2.07
CA PHE A 448 -20.11 -21.98 3.29
C PHE A 448 -19.39 -22.39 4.58
N LYS A 449 -18.28 -23.12 4.50
CA LYS A 449 -17.45 -23.50 5.67
C LYS A 449 -17.00 -22.32 6.56
N PRO A 450 -16.72 -21.11 6.05
CA PRO A 450 -16.39 -19.98 6.91
C PRO A 450 -17.50 -19.57 7.87
N PHE A 451 -18.76 -19.86 7.54
CA PHE A 451 -19.88 -19.58 8.44
C PHE A 451 -20.02 -20.60 9.58
N GLY A 452 -19.70 -21.88 9.29
CA GLY A 452 -19.89 -22.96 10.27
C GLY A 452 -19.43 -24.32 9.78
N TYR A 453 -19.92 -25.35 10.44
CA TYR A 453 -19.64 -26.75 10.13
C TYR A 453 -20.70 -27.29 9.18
N ILE A 454 -20.26 -27.83 8.04
CA ILE A 454 -21.15 -28.40 7.02
C ILE A 454 -21.61 -29.79 7.47
N ASN A 455 -22.91 -29.98 7.58
CA ASN A 455 -23.52 -31.29 7.88
C ASN A 455 -24.46 -31.71 6.76
N LYS A 456 -24.16 -32.84 6.13
CA LYS A 456 -24.89 -33.41 5.00
C LYS A 456 -25.87 -34.53 5.44
N GLU A 457 -25.74 -35.00 6.67
CA GLU A 457 -26.51 -36.16 7.15
C GLU A 457 -27.84 -35.76 7.79
N LEU A 458 -27.91 -34.61 8.43
CA LEU A 458 -29.11 -34.11 9.10
C LEU A 458 -30.20 -33.62 8.13
N GLY A 459 -29.83 -33.32 6.89
CA GLY A 459 -30.75 -32.73 5.91
C GLY A 459 -31.60 -33.72 5.14
N ASN A 460 -32.68 -33.21 4.56
CA ASN A 460 -33.55 -34.00 3.67
C ASN A 460 -32.87 -34.26 2.34
N LYS A 461 -32.44 -35.51 2.08
CA LYS A 461 -31.72 -35.91 0.86
C LYS A 461 -32.54 -35.68 -0.42
N ARG A 462 -33.87 -35.76 -0.37
CA ARG A 462 -34.74 -35.53 -1.55
C ARG A 462 -34.74 -34.08 -2.00
N LEU A 463 -34.55 -33.15 -1.05
CA LEU A 463 -34.44 -31.71 -1.31
C LEU A 463 -32.98 -31.25 -1.57
N GLY A 464 -32.01 -32.16 -1.43
CA GLY A 464 -30.59 -31.76 -1.44
C GLY A 464 -30.27 -30.79 -0.31
N GLU A 465 -30.79 -31.07 0.89
CA GLU A 465 -30.68 -30.17 2.02
C GLU A 465 -29.41 -30.42 2.80
N ILE A 466 -28.68 -29.34 3.10
CA ILE A 466 -27.42 -29.33 3.84
C ILE A 466 -27.49 -28.28 4.93
N TYR A 467 -27.06 -28.63 6.13
CA TYR A 467 -27.04 -27.73 7.27
C TYR A 467 -25.66 -27.16 7.52
N VAL A 468 -25.62 -25.87 7.87
CA VAL A 468 -24.43 -25.20 8.39
C VAL A 468 -24.67 -24.98 9.89
N LEU A 469 -23.81 -25.58 10.71
CA LEU A 469 -23.94 -25.59 12.15
C LEU A 469 -22.92 -24.62 12.79
N ASN A 470 -23.31 -23.96 13.86
CA ASN A 470 -22.35 -23.24 14.69
C ASN A 470 -21.53 -24.21 15.58
N LYS A 471 -20.59 -23.67 16.38
CA LYS A 471 -19.75 -24.48 17.28
C LYS A 471 -20.54 -25.26 18.34
N ALA A 472 -21.75 -24.80 18.69
CA ALA A 472 -22.64 -25.46 19.64
C ALA A 472 -23.56 -26.49 18.97
N GLY A 473 -23.40 -26.77 17.69
CA GLY A 473 -24.25 -27.71 16.95
C GLY A 473 -25.62 -27.15 16.51
N LYS A 474 -25.90 -25.86 16.75
CA LYS A 474 -27.15 -25.22 16.34
C LYS A 474 -27.08 -24.88 14.85
N VAL A 475 -28.18 -25.15 14.10
CA VAL A 475 -28.32 -24.78 12.69
C VAL A 475 -28.39 -23.27 12.54
N ILE A 476 -27.49 -22.70 11.73
CA ILE A 476 -27.45 -21.27 11.41
C ILE A 476 -27.89 -20.96 9.97
N LEU A 477 -27.58 -21.87 9.02
CA LEU A 477 -28.04 -21.79 7.65
C LEU A 477 -28.55 -23.18 7.19
N VAL A 478 -29.53 -23.16 6.29
CA VAL A 478 -29.97 -24.35 5.56
C VAL A 478 -29.84 -24.04 4.07
N LEU A 479 -29.15 -24.93 3.34
CA LEU A 479 -28.98 -24.87 1.89
C LEU A 479 -29.80 -26.00 1.28
N GLN A 480 -30.76 -25.69 0.42
CA GLN A 480 -31.58 -26.64 -0.29
C GLN A 480 -31.34 -26.50 -1.78
N GLY A 481 -30.73 -27.50 -2.39
CA GLY A 481 -30.45 -27.50 -3.82
C GLY A 481 -29.80 -28.82 -4.24
N ARG A 482 -30.35 -29.48 -5.27
CA ARG A 482 -29.80 -30.76 -5.75
C ARG A 482 -28.57 -30.55 -6.59
N ILE A 483 -27.58 -31.40 -6.42
CA ILE A 483 -26.39 -31.44 -7.28
C ILE A 483 -26.82 -31.52 -8.74
N GLY A 484 -26.19 -30.73 -9.61
CA GLY A 484 -26.48 -30.65 -11.05
C GLY A 484 -27.63 -29.71 -11.41
N THR A 485 -28.37 -29.12 -10.45
CA THR A 485 -29.41 -28.11 -10.71
C THR A 485 -28.91 -26.70 -10.45
N THR A 486 -29.63 -25.69 -10.96
CA THR A 486 -29.31 -24.27 -10.75
C THR A 486 -30.14 -23.60 -9.66
N LYS A 487 -31.16 -24.30 -9.15
CA LYS A 487 -32.07 -23.74 -8.13
C LYS A 487 -31.53 -24.01 -6.73
N LEU A 488 -31.26 -22.93 -6.00
CA LEU A 488 -30.76 -22.97 -4.63
C LEU A 488 -31.66 -22.14 -3.73
N LYS A 489 -32.19 -22.73 -2.66
CA LYS A 489 -32.85 -22.01 -1.58
C LYS A 489 -31.90 -21.92 -0.38
N VAL A 490 -31.77 -20.75 0.20
CA VAL A 490 -30.99 -20.52 1.41
C VAL A 490 -31.90 -19.98 2.50
N ILE A 491 -31.94 -20.67 3.65
CA ILE A 491 -32.72 -20.27 4.81
C ILE A 491 -31.73 -19.79 5.89
N ILE A 492 -31.87 -18.56 6.33
CA ILE A 492 -31.03 -17.95 7.36
C ILE A 492 -31.71 -18.15 8.72
N LYS A 493 -31.30 -19.15 9.48
CA LYS A 493 -31.85 -19.46 10.82
C LYS A 493 -31.28 -18.55 11.91
N ASP A 494 -30.05 -18.05 11.71
CA ASP A 494 -29.42 -17.05 12.57
C ASP A 494 -28.72 -16.03 11.68
N PHE A 495 -29.14 -14.77 11.75
CA PHE A 495 -28.55 -13.72 10.92
C PHE A 495 -27.23 -13.15 11.47
N HIS A 496 -26.78 -13.54 12.68
CA HIS A 496 -25.50 -13.07 13.23
C HIS A 496 -24.27 -13.74 12.58
N ILE A 497 -24.41 -14.27 11.39
CA ILE A 497 -23.30 -14.85 10.61
C ILE A 497 -22.32 -13.77 10.13
N ALA A 498 -21.03 -14.06 10.17
CA ALA A 498 -19.97 -13.18 9.66
C ALA A 498 -20.06 -11.73 10.15
N GLY A 499 -20.47 -11.53 11.42
CA GLY A 499 -20.61 -10.21 12.03
C GLY A 499 -21.80 -9.38 11.52
N ALA A 500 -22.75 -9.99 10.82
CA ALA A 500 -23.97 -9.32 10.39
C ALA A 500 -24.83 -8.95 11.60
N ARG A 501 -25.47 -7.79 11.54
CA ARG A 501 -26.38 -7.27 12.58
C ARG A 501 -27.83 -7.25 12.13
N THR A 502 -28.08 -7.50 10.85
CA THR A 502 -29.43 -7.54 10.26
C THR A 502 -29.51 -8.68 9.24
N LEU A 503 -30.73 -9.14 8.95
CA LEU A 503 -30.99 -10.17 7.94
C LEU A 503 -30.46 -9.76 6.55
N SER A 504 -30.64 -8.51 6.15
CA SER A 504 -30.16 -8.00 4.85
C SER A 504 -28.63 -8.03 4.75
N VAL A 505 -27.91 -7.74 5.83
CA VAL A 505 -26.44 -7.86 5.87
C VAL A 505 -26.01 -9.32 5.81
N ALA A 506 -26.70 -10.21 6.51
CA ALA A 506 -26.44 -11.65 6.48
C ALA A 506 -26.67 -12.24 5.07
N GLU A 507 -27.75 -11.84 4.43
CA GLU A 507 -28.06 -12.21 3.04
C GLU A 507 -26.98 -11.71 2.07
N GLY A 508 -26.50 -10.48 2.23
CA GLY A 508 -25.36 -9.94 1.47
C GLY A 508 -24.06 -10.78 1.64
N LYS A 509 -23.84 -11.38 2.83
CA LYS A 509 -22.71 -12.31 3.05
C LYS A 509 -22.92 -13.64 2.32
N VAL A 510 -24.13 -14.15 2.28
CA VAL A 510 -24.51 -15.32 1.45
C VAL A 510 -24.26 -15.02 -0.02
N GLN A 511 -24.73 -13.89 -0.54
CA GLN A 511 -24.52 -13.46 -1.92
C GLN A 511 -23.03 -13.33 -2.27
N CYS A 512 -22.18 -12.94 -1.31
CA CYS A 512 -20.74 -12.93 -1.52
C CYS A 512 -20.20 -14.34 -1.85
N GLN A 513 -20.65 -15.37 -1.14
CA GLN A 513 -20.22 -16.75 -1.38
C GLN A 513 -20.77 -17.29 -2.71
N LEU A 514 -21.99 -16.95 -3.06
CA LEU A 514 -22.59 -17.29 -4.36
C LEU A 514 -21.81 -16.62 -5.50
N THR A 515 -21.38 -15.36 -5.32
CA THR A 515 -20.54 -14.66 -6.30
C THR A 515 -19.22 -15.40 -6.52
N LYS A 516 -18.56 -15.87 -5.45
CA LYS A 516 -17.34 -16.68 -5.58
C LYS A 516 -17.60 -17.96 -6.35
N TYR A 517 -18.70 -18.62 -6.05
CA TYR A 517 -19.08 -19.84 -6.74
C TYR A 517 -19.30 -19.63 -8.24
N GLN A 518 -20.00 -18.55 -8.61
CA GLN A 518 -20.37 -18.26 -10.01
C GLN A 518 -19.20 -17.71 -10.83
N MET A 519 -18.34 -16.87 -10.25
CA MET A 519 -17.40 -16.02 -10.97
C MET A 519 -16.01 -15.96 -10.37
N CYS A 520 -15.56 -17.00 -9.69
CA CYS A 520 -14.18 -16.98 -9.19
C CYS A 520 -13.20 -16.92 -10.36
N LEU A 521 -12.36 -15.87 -10.42
CA LEU A 521 -11.28 -15.73 -11.42
C LEU A 521 -9.92 -16.15 -10.90
N GLY A 522 -9.84 -16.77 -9.74
CA GLY A 522 -8.58 -17.18 -9.16
C GLY A 522 -7.64 -16.04 -8.78
N CYS A 523 -8.16 -14.84 -8.48
CA CYS A 523 -7.32 -13.69 -8.07
C CYS A 523 -6.62 -13.88 -6.72
N LYS A 524 -6.95 -14.95 -5.97
CA LYS A 524 -6.35 -15.35 -4.69
C LYS A 524 -6.48 -14.33 -3.55
N ALA A 525 -7.35 -13.33 -3.68
CA ALA A 525 -7.60 -12.38 -2.60
C ALA A 525 -8.10 -13.07 -1.32
N CYS A 526 -8.92 -14.12 -1.45
CA CYS A 526 -9.41 -14.90 -0.31
C CYS A 526 -8.29 -15.64 0.44
N GLU A 527 -7.31 -16.22 -0.29
CA GLU A 527 -6.11 -16.80 0.32
C GLU A 527 -5.30 -15.74 1.06
N SER A 528 -5.16 -14.55 0.43
CA SER A 528 -4.35 -13.44 0.98
C SER A 528 -4.88 -12.88 2.28
N VAL A 529 -6.19 -12.96 2.54
CA VAL A 529 -6.77 -12.50 3.81
C VAL A 529 -6.91 -13.60 4.84
N CYS A 530 -6.68 -14.86 4.47
CA CYS A 530 -6.76 -15.98 5.38
C CYS A 530 -5.49 -16.09 6.24
N LYS A 531 -5.55 -15.62 7.48
CA LYS A 531 -4.43 -15.68 8.44
C LYS A 531 -4.05 -17.11 8.86
N HIS A 532 -4.91 -18.08 8.56
CA HIS A 532 -4.76 -19.47 8.98
C HIS A 532 -4.34 -20.39 7.83
N ASP A 533 -4.08 -19.83 6.64
CA ASP A 533 -3.70 -20.59 5.45
C ASP A 533 -4.66 -21.78 5.19
N ALA A 534 -5.96 -21.53 5.39
CA ALA A 534 -7.00 -22.55 5.26
C ALA A 534 -7.63 -22.59 3.87
N ILE A 535 -7.40 -21.56 3.03
CA ILE A 535 -8.04 -21.43 1.71
C ILE A 535 -7.02 -21.77 0.61
N SER A 536 -7.45 -22.58 -0.35
CA SER A 536 -6.69 -22.86 -1.56
C SER A 536 -7.55 -22.55 -2.79
N VAL A 537 -7.06 -21.67 -3.66
CA VAL A 537 -7.67 -21.30 -4.94
C VAL A 537 -6.68 -21.64 -6.04
N LYS A 538 -7.03 -22.58 -6.90
CA LYS A 538 -6.16 -23.09 -7.97
C LYS A 538 -6.81 -22.89 -9.33
N ASP A 539 -6.04 -22.41 -10.28
CA ASP A 539 -6.37 -22.47 -11.70
C ASP A 539 -5.86 -23.82 -12.24
N ILE A 540 -6.76 -24.68 -12.66
CA ILE A 540 -6.43 -26.00 -13.19
C ILE A 540 -6.36 -26.02 -14.72
N GLY A 541 -6.36 -24.84 -15.35
CA GLY A 541 -6.31 -24.65 -16.79
C GLY A 541 -7.69 -24.38 -17.42
N ASN A 542 -7.69 -23.85 -18.64
CA ASN A 542 -8.89 -23.49 -19.40
C ASN A 542 -9.89 -22.59 -18.65
N GLY A 543 -9.40 -21.74 -17.73
CA GLY A 543 -10.24 -20.85 -16.93
C GLY A 543 -11.05 -21.55 -15.82
N VAL A 544 -10.77 -22.82 -15.55
CA VAL A 544 -11.44 -23.58 -14.48
C VAL A 544 -10.72 -23.32 -13.16
N ILE A 545 -11.41 -22.66 -12.25
CA ILE A 545 -10.91 -22.33 -10.92
C ILE A 545 -11.54 -23.28 -9.90
N THR A 546 -10.70 -23.91 -9.08
CA THR A 546 -11.15 -24.72 -7.94
C THR A 546 -10.93 -23.95 -6.63
N TYR A 547 -11.88 -24.05 -5.72
CA TYR A 547 -11.87 -23.39 -4.41
C TYR A 547 -12.07 -24.46 -3.32
N SER A 548 -11.15 -24.53 -2.38
CA SER A 548 -11.26 -25.45 -1.25
C SER A 548 -10.86 -24.81 0.07
N ILE A 549 -11.46 -25.26 1.17
CA ILE A 549 -11.18 -24.80 2.53
C ILE A 549 -10.84 -26.01 3.41
N ASN A 550 -9.64 -25.99 3.97
CA ASN A 550 -9.22 -26.99 4.94
C ASN A 550 -9.93 -26.73 6.29
N ASP A 551 -10.76 -27.68 6.73
CA ASP A 551 -11.58 -27.56 7.93
C ASP A 551 -10.77 -27.49 9.24
N GLU A 552 -9.64 -28.19 9.32
CA GLU A 552 -8.78 -28.22 10.51
C GLU A 552 -8.11 -26.86 10.73
N LYS A 553 -7.67 -26.23 9.64
CA LYS A 553 -7.04 -24.91 9.66
C LYS A 553 -8.06 -23.77 9.79
N CYS A 554 -9.27 -23.93 9.27
CA CYS A 554 -10.29 -22.89 9.25
C CYS A 554 -10.82 -22.58 10.66
N LYS A 555 -10.54 -21.40 11.16
CA LYS A 555 -11.04 -20.92 12.47
C LYS A 555 -12.41 -20.23 12.40
N ARG A 556 -13.03 -20.22 11.22
CA ARG A 556 -14.36 -19.61 10.97
C ARG A 556 -14.42 -18.14 11.38
N CYS A 557 -13.28 -17.44 11.23
CA CYS A 557 -13.16 -16.01 11.54
C CYS A 557 -13.90 -15.11 10.55
N THR A 558 -14.35 -15.66 9.44
CA THR A 558 -15.12 -14.99 8.38
C THR A 558 -14.42 -13.82 7.67
N GLU A 559 -13.12 -13.59 7.88
CA GLU A 559 -12.34 -12.55 7.21
C GLU A 559 -12.45 -12.64 5.67
N CYS A 560 -12.42 -13.87 5.12
CA CYS A 560 -12.59 -14.10 3.68
C CYS A 560 -14.00 -13.77 3.18
N VAL A 561 -15.01 -13.67 4.04
CA VAL A 561 -16.39 -13.31 3.70
C VAL A 561 -16.63 -11.81 3.86
N GLY A 562 -16.04 -11.20 4.89
CA GLY A 562 -16.23 -9.78 5.21
C GLY A 562 -15.26 -8.83 4.49
N HIS A 563 -14.23 -9.35 3.85
CA HIS A 563 -13.18 -8.56 3.23
C HIS A 563 -13.74 -7.65 2.10
N PHE A 564 -13.27 -6.38 2.03
CA PHE A 564 -13.70 -5.36 1.06
C PHE A 564 -15.21 -5.06 1.05
N ASP A 565 -15.86 -5.05 2.17
CA ASP A 565 -17.30 -4.85 2.32
C ASP A 565 -18.16 -5.97 1.67
N ALA A 566 -17.68 -6.58 0.61
CA ALA A 566 -18.39 -7.59 -0.17
C ALA A 566 -17.68 -8.97 -0.19
N GLY A 567 -16.49 -9.07 0.38
CA GLY A 567 -15.70 -10.32 0.46
C GLY A 567 -15.21 -10.90 -0.86
N CYS A 568 -15.56 -10.31 -1.98
CA CYS A 568 -15.12 -10.71 -3.32
C CYS A 568 -15.15 -9.50 -4.27
N TYR A 569 -14.08 -9.26 -5.00
CA TYR A 569 -14.04 -8.17 -5.98
C TYR A 569 -15.10 -8.34 -7.07
N MET A 570 -15.38 -9.59 -7.48
CA MET A 570 -16.39 -9.88 -8.47
C MET A 570 -17.82 -9.59 -8.00
N ARG A 571 -18.04 -9.38 -6.70
CA ARG A 571 -19.36 -9.00 -6.17
C ARG A 571 -19.85 -7.66 -6.74
N LYS A 572 -18.93 -6.79 -7.18
CA LYS A 572 -19.27 -5.53 -7.85
C LYS A 572 -19.44 -5.67 -9.37
N VAL A 573 -19.03 -6.77 -9.92
CA VAL A 573 -19.15 -7.13 -11.35
C VAL A 573 -20.38 -7.98 -11.59
N LEU A 574 -20.60 -9.03 -10.78
CA LEU A 574 -21.77 -9.89 -10.87
C LEU A 574 -23.03 -9.12 -10.53
N CYS A 575 -23.96 -9.08 -11.44
CA CYS A 575 -25.28 -8.54 -11.19
C CYS A 575 -26.16 -9.58 -10.49
N ILE A 576 -26.50 -9.34 -9.21
CA ILE A 576 -27.51 -10.09 -8.49
C ILE A 576 -28.76 -9.24 -8.46
N LYS A 577 -29.81 -9.66 -9.18
CA LYS A 577 -31.08 -8.95 -9.32
C LYS A 577 -32.14 -9.60 -8.47
N ARG A 578 -32.92 -8.76 -7.76
CA ARG A 578 -34.18 -9.16 -7.17
C ARG A 578 -35.21 -9.22 -8.30
N THR A 579 -35.88 -10.35 -8.45
CA THR A 579 -37.03 -10.55 -9.35
C THR A 579 -38.29 -10.06 -8.70
#